data_01e7ebb334786f715047a8f9ad06d025
#
_entry.id   01e7ebb334786f715047a8f9ad06d025
#
_cell.length_a   1.000
_cell.length_b   1.000
_cell.length_c   1.000
_cell.angle_alpha   90.00
_cell.angle_beta   90.00
_cell.angle_gamma   90.00
#
_symmetry.space_group_name_H-M   'P 1'
#
loop_
_entity.id
_entity.type
_entity.pdbx_description
1 polymer ?
#
loop_
_entity_poly.entity_id
_entity_poly.type
_entity_poly.pdbx_seq_one_letter_code
_entity_poly.pdbx_strand_id
1 'polypeptide(L)'
;MNRKKIVVLFGGCSTEYEVSLKSAYTIIEHINQDFYEIIPIGITKEGTWYLYGGVLDKIIKNTWMDDKSCLPVMISPNKCDHGIFVLHPNHIEKFRIDAIFPVLHGKNGEDGTVQGLCELAGVPIIGCDTLCSALCMDKYKAHLIVQSRGIEVPKSVILKECLDEALLYKKIKYLNMPLFVKPVKSGSSFGITKVQQKEELFQAVELAFTHDNEVIIEENIEGFEMGCAILGNHKLIIGEADEIELSQGFFDYTEKYTLKSSKIHMPARIPNDMAKRIKKSACTIYRALGCSGFARVDVFLKADGTIVFNEVNTIPGFTSHSRYPNMLKGIGMKFEEIIEQLIRTAVDNE
;
A
#
# COMPACT_ATOMS: atom_id res chain seq x y z
N MET A 1 1.42 29.05 -18.37
CA MET A 1 2.40 27.97 -18.14
C MET A 1 1.85 26.69 -18.72
N ASN A 2 2.68 25.85 -19.35
CA ASN A 2 2.21 24.50 -19.71
C ASN A 2 1.93 23.71 -18.45
N ARG A 3 0.73 23.14 -18.32
CA ARG A 3 0.38 22.25 -17.21
C ARG A 3 1.24 21.01 -17.27
N LYS A 4 1.69 20.52 -16.11
CA LYS A 4 2.42 19.25 -16.03
C LYS A 4 1.43 18.08 -16.23
N LYS A 5 1.83 17.07 -17.00
CA LYS A 5 1.00 15.92 -17.35
C LYS A 5 1.20 14.79 -16.36
N ILE A 6 0.16 14.52 -15.57
CA ILE A 6 0.16 13.49 -14.53
C ILE A 6 -0.71 12.32 -14.96
N VAL A 7 -0.09 11.18 -15.18
CA VAL A 7 -0.85 9.93 -15.38
C VAL A 7 -1.34 9.43 -14.03
N VAL A 8 -2.63 9.14 -13.93
CA VAL A 8 -3.22 8.44 -12.77
C VAL A 8 -3.58 7.04 -13.20
N LEU A 9 -2.83 6.04 -12.68
CA LEU A 9 -3.12 4.62 -12.92
C LEU A 9 -4.17 4.13 -11.93
N PHE A 10 -5.20 3.43 -12.41
CA PHE A 10 -6.26 2.89 -11.56
C PHE A 10 -6.73 1.51 -12.02
N GLY A 11 -7.42 0.77 -11.14
CA GLY A 11 -7.88 -0.59 -11.40
C GLY A 11 -6.84 -1.64 -11.00
N GLY A 12 -6.41 -2.47 -11.95
CA GLY A 12 -5.37 -3.49 -11.75
C GLY A 12 -5.90 -4.90 -11.49
N CYS A 13 -4.99 -5.89 -11.47
CA CYS A 13 -5.32 -7.32 -11.38
C CYS A 13 -5.42 -7.84 -9.94
N SER A 14 -5.48 -6.97 -8.94
CA SER A 14 -5.55 -7.38 -7.55
C SER A 14 -6.98 -7.51 -7.03
N THR A 15 -7.12 -8.13 -5.87
CA THR A 15 -8.39 -8.23 -5.14
C THR A 15 -8.88 -6.87 -4.63
N GLU A 16 -8.03 -5.83 -4.66
CA GLU A 16 -8.32 -4.47 -4.21
C GLU A 16 -8.73 -3.53 -5.37
N TYR A 17 -9.14 -4.09 -6.50
CA TYR A 17 -9.55 -3.35 -7.71
C TYR A 17 -10.56 -2.24 -7.42
N GLU A 18 -11.63 -2.53 -6.69
CA GLU A 18 -12.67 -1.55 -6.36
C GLU A 18 -12.17 -0.44 -5.42
N VAL A 19 -11.20 -0.73 -4.57
CA VAL A 19 -10.56 0.27 -3.70
C VAL A 19 -9.74 1.25 -4.54
N SER A 20 -9.04 0.73 -5.56
CA SER A 20 -8.30 1.53 -6.52
C SER A 20 -9.22 2.50 -7.27
N LEU A 21 -10.39 2.03 -7.76
CA LEU A 21 -11.36 2.89 -8.44
C LEU A 21 -11.82 4.06 -7.56
N LYS A 22 -12.15 3.78 -6.30
CA LYS A 22 -12.60 4.82 -5.35
C LYS A 22 -11.48 5.80 -5.00
N SER A 23 -10.27 5.30 -4.76
CA SER A 23 -9.10 6.13 -4.47
C SER A 23 -8.75 7.03 -5.65
N ALA A 24 -8.73 6.48 -6.87
CA ALA A 24 -8.43 7.23 -8.09
C ALA A 24 -9.50 8.30 -8.38
N TYR A 25 -10.79 7.96 -8.24
CA TYR A 25 -11.86 8.94 -8.33
C TYR A 25 -11.60 10.14 -7.42
N THR A 26 -11.33 9.86 -6.14
CA THR A 26 -11.11 10.92 -5.15
C THR A 26 -9.85 11.75 -5.46
N ILE A 27 -8.75 11.11 -5.87
CA ILE A 27 -7.51 11.80 -6.24
C ILE A 27 -7.73 12.70 -7.46
N ILE A 28 -8.33 12.17 -8.55
CA ILE A 28 -8.56 12.91 -9.78
C ILE A 28 -9.48 14.13 -9.54
N GLU A 29 -10.51 13.96 -8.70
CA GLU A 29 -11.44 15.05 -8.35
C GLU A 29 -10.74 16.22 -7.64
N HIS A 30 -9.67 15.93 -6.87
CA HIS A 30 -9.00 16.93 -6.03
C HIS A 30 -7.64 17.41 -6.55
N ILE A 31 -7.12 16.83 -7.66
CA ILE A 31 -5.92 17.39 -8.31
C ILE A 31 -6.24 18.78 -8.88
N ASN A 32 -5.37 19.74 -8.62
CA ASN A 32 -5.53 21.09 -9.13
C ASN A 32 -5.28 21.16 -10.65
N GLN A 33 -6.36 21.24 -11.42
CA GLN A 33 -6.33 21.25 -12.89
C GLN A 33 -5.78 22.56 -13.50
N ASP A 34 -5.58 23.61 -12.71
CA ASP A 34 -4.90 24.83 -13.18
C ASP A 34 -3.40 24.56 -13.42
N PHE A 35 -2.80 23.67 -12.63
CA PHE A 35 -1.37 23.32 -12.72
C PHE A 35 -1.10 22.00 -13.42
N TYR A 36 -2.05 21.05 -13.38
CA TYR A 36 -1.88 19.70 -13.87
C TYR A 36 -2.91 19.33 -14.93
N GLU A 37 -2.43 18.65 -15.98
CA GLU A 37 -3.25 17.93 -16.96
C GLU A 37 -3.28 16.46 -16.51
N ILE A 38 -4.48 15.96 -16.20
CA ILE A 38 -4.66 14.60 -15.71
C ILE A 38 -4.89 13.66 -16.89
N ILE A 39 -4.15 12.56 -16.91
CA ILE A 39 -4.25 11.50 -17.91
C ILE A 39 -4.66 10.21 -17.19
N PRO A 40 -5.96 9.89 -17.10
CA PRO A 40 -6.41 8.68 -16.43
C PRO A 40 -6.10 7.46 -17.31
N ILE A 41 -5.45 6.45 -16.74
CA ILE A 41 -5.20 5.15 -17.37
C ILE A 41 -5.79 4.07 -16.49
N GLY A 42 -6.80 3.38 -17.02
CA GLY A 42 -7.43 2.26 -16.34
C GLY A 42 -6.81 0.93 -16.73
N ILE A 43 -6.60 0.06 -15.76
CA ILE A 43 -6.13 -1.32 -15.94
C ILE A 43 -7.27 -2.24 -15.56
N THR A 44 -7.70 -3.11 -16.47
CA THR A 44 -8.78 -4.07 -16.19
C THR A 44 -8.31 -5.18 -15.22
N LYS A 45 -9.25 -5.98 -14.73
CA LYS A 45 -8.94 -7.15 -13.88
C LYS A 45 -8.08 -8.19 -14.62
N GLU A 46 -8.18 -8.23 -15.96
CA GLU A 46 -7.40 -9.12 -16.84
C GLU A 46 -6.03 -8.50 -17.21
N GLY A 47 -5.75 -7.25 -16.82
CA GLY A 47 -4.47 -6.60 -17.06
C GLY A 47 -4.37 -5.82 -18.37
N THR A 48 -5.48 -5.51 -19.02
CA THR A 48 -5.47 -4.66 -20.22
C THR A 48 -5.50 -3.18 -19.83
N TRP A 49 -4.68 -2.38 -20.48
CA TRP A 49 -4.48 -0.96 -20.19
C TRP A 49 -5.20 -0.07 -21.20
N TYR A 50 -5.98 0.88 -20.72
CA TYR A 50 -6.71 1.85 -21.52
C TYR A 50 -6.48 3.28 -21.04
N LEU A 51 -6.16 4.20 -21.97
CA LEU A 51 -6.38 5.62 -21.75
C LEU A 51 -7.89 5.85 -21.64
N TYR A 52 -8.31 6.54 -20.59
CA TYR A 52 -9.72 6.80 -20.31
C TYR A 52 -10.02 8.29 -20.44
N GLY A 53 -10.90 8.65 -21.38
CA GLY A 53 -11.32 10.03 -21.65
C GLY A 53 -12.77 10.34 -21.27
N GLY A 54 -13.45 9.42 -20.58
CA GLY A 54 -14.86 9.56 -20.22
C GLY A 54 -15.09 10.36 -18.92
N VAL A 55 -16.34 10.38 -18.45
CA VAL A 55 -16.71 11.08 -17.22
C VAL A 55 -16.24 10.33 -15.98
N LEU A 56 -15.74 11.07 -15.00
CA LEU A 56 -15.11 10.53 -13.78
C LEU A 56 -16.03 9.56 -13.00
N ASP A 57 -17.33 9.85 -12.94
CA ASP A 57 -18.35 8.99 -12.29
C ASP A 57 -18.38 7.54 -12.77
N LYS A 58 -18.00 7.25 -14.00
CA LYS A 58 -17.94 5.88 -14.52
C LYS A 58 -16.82 5.07 -13.88
N ILE A 59 -15.76 5.71 -13.42
CA ILE A 59 -14.66 5.04 -12.70
C ILE A 59 -15.22 4.46 -11.40
N ILE A 60 -15.82 5.29 -10.55
CA ILE A 60 -16.34 4.84 -9.25
C ILE A 60 -17.50 3.84 -9.38
N LYS A 61 -18.29 3.94 -10.46
CA LYS A 61 -19.40 3.01 -10.78
C LYS A 61 -18.91 1.71 -11.45
N ASN A 62 -17.61 1.59 -11.71
CA ASN A 62 -17.01 0.44 -12.41
C ASN A 62 -17.64 0.15 -13.79
N THR A 63 -17.98 1.22 -14.53
CA THR A 63 -18.53 1.15 -15.90
C THR A 63 -17.66 1.89 -16.90
N TRP A 64 -16.44 2.24 -16.52
CA TRP A 64 -15.50 3.01 -17.33
C TRP A 64 -15.01 2.22 -18.56
N MET A 65 -14.88 0.88 -18.46
CA MET A 65 -14.41 0.01 -19.55
C MET A 65 -15.35 0.00 -20.76
N ASP A 66 -16.65 0.23 -20.53
CA ASP A 66 -17.66 0.25 -21.59
C ASP A 66 -17.73 1.60 -22.32
N ASP A 67 -16.89 2.56 -21.91
CA ASP A 67 -16.89 3.88 -22.53
C ASP A 67 -16.15 3.89 -23.86
N LYS A 68 -16.74 4.50 -24.87
CA LYS A 68 -16.17 4.61 -26.23
C LYS A 68 -14.87 5.44 -26.26
N SER A 69 -14.56 6.19 -25.20
CA SER A 69 -13.32 6.96 -25.07
C SER A 69 -12.12 6.08 -24.70
N CYS A 70 -12.33 4.82 -24.31
CA CYS A 70 -11.25 3.90 -23.98
C CYS A 70 -10.41 3.57 -25.23
N LEU A 71 -9.13 3.94 -25.17
CA LEU A 71 -8.15 3.61 -26.20
C LEU A 71 -7.04 2.77 -25.60
N PRO A 72 -6.62 1.67 -26.26
CA PRO A 72 -5.50 0.88 -25.78
C PRO A 72 -4.25 1.76 -25.62
N VAL A 73 -3.52 1.59 -24.53
CA VAL A 73 -2.35 2.41 -24.20
C VAL A 73 -1.25 1.55 -23.60
N MET A 74 0.00 1.96 -23.77
CA MET A 74 1.15 1.38 -23.10
C MET A 74 2.12 2.47 -22.64
N ILE A 75 2.82 2.24 -21.53
CA ILE A 75 3.98 3.03 -21.15
C ILE A 75 5.18 2.53 -21.96
N SER A 76 5.88 3.44 -22.63
CA SER A 76 7.09 3.07 -23.36
C SER A 76 8.22 2.79 -22.37
N PRO A 77 8.87 1.62 -22.44
CA PRO A 77 10.07 1.36 -21.61
C PRO A 77 11.30 2.13 -22.13
N ASN A 78 11.22 2.76 -23.30
CA ASN A 78 12.33 3.55 -23.83
C ASN A 78 12.40 4.90 -23.13
N LYS A 79 13.48 5.14 -22.40
CA LYS A 79 13.71 6.39 -21.64
C LYS A 79 13.64 7.65 -22.52
N CYS A 80 14.04 7.57 -23.80
CA CYS A 80 13.95 8.69 -24.73
C CYS A 80 12.50 9.11 -25.07
N ASP A 81 11.53 8.19 -24.95
CA ASP A 81 10.11 8.49 -25.17
C ASP A 81 9.52 9.26 -24.00
N HIS A 82 9.91 8.90 -22.77
CA HIS A 82 9.47 9.51 -21.54
C HIS A 82 7.95 9.73 -21.52
N GLY A 83 7.20 8.65 -21.80
CA GLY A 83 5.78 8.82 -22.05
C GLY A 83 5.00 7.54 -22.36
N ILE A 84 3.85 7.76 -22.93
CA ILE A 84 2.89 6.71 -23.28
C ILE A 84 2.61 6.72 -24.79
N PHE A 85 2.24 5.55 -25.32
CA PHE A 85 1.74 5.36 -26.67
C PHE A 85 0.26 4.98 -26.61
N VAL A 86 -0.58 5.77 -27.27
CA VAL A 86 -1.99 5.50 -27.46
C VAL A 86 -2.20 4.88 -28.83
N LEU A 87 -2.84 3.73 -28.87
CA LEU A 87 -3.03 2.94 -30.07
C LEU A 87 -4.39 3.27 -30.68
N HIS A 88 -4.40 4.14 -31.68
CA HIS A 88 -5.58 4.41 -32.51
C HIS A 88 -5.70 3.36 -33.63
N PRO A 89 -6.90 3.18 -34.22
CA PRO A 89 -7.09 2.22 -35.32
C PRO A 89 -6.14 2.39 -36.51
N ASN A 90 -5.73 3.65 -36.82
CA ASN A 90 -4.96 3.97 -38.02
C ASN A 90 -3.59 4.60 -37.73
N HIS A 91 -3.24 4.93 -36.43
CA HIS A 91 -1.98 5.54 -36.09
C HIS A 91 -1.67 5.31 -34.60
N ILE A 92 -0.41 5.56 -34.21
CA ILE A 92 0.04 5.59 -32.84
C ILE A 92 0.28 7.04 -32.46
N GLU A 93 -0.32 7.48 -31.37
CA GLU A 93 -0.09 8.80 -30.81
C GLU A 93 0.84 8.68 -29.60
N LYS A 94 1.84 9.58 -29.53
CA LYS A 94 2.84 9.61 -28.49
C LYS A 94 2.63 10.82 -27.59
N PHE A 95 2.51 10.57 -26.28
CA PHE A 95 2.40 11.59 -25.27
C PHE A 95 3.61 11.55 -24.32
N ARG A 96 4.31 12.68 -24.20
CA ARG A 96 5.26 12.86 -23.11
C ARG A 96 4.49 13.16 -21.84
N ILE A 97 4.92 12.57 -20.70
CA ILE A 97 4.30 12.73 -19.37
C ILE A 97 5.35 13.16 -18.35
N ASP A 98 4.93 13.86 -17.31
CA ASP A 98 5.86 14.42 -16.31
C ASP A 98 5.97 13.54 -15.06
N ALA A 99 4.89 12.84 -14.67
CA ALA A 99 4.92 11.85 -13.59
C ALA A 99 3.76 10.86 -13.69
N ILE A 100 3.89 9.74 -12.97
CA ILE A 100 2.86 8.71 -12.83
C ILE A 100 2.47 8.60 -11.37
N PHE A 101 1.17 8.68 -11.10
CA PHE A 101 0.57 8.42 -9.80
C PHE A 101 -0.08 7.02 -9.83
N PRO A 102 0.58 5.99 -9.32
CA PRO A 102 -0.01 4.66 -9.24
C PRO A 102 -1.02 4.64 -8.07
N VAL A 103 -2.29 4.51 -8.40
CA VAL A 103 -3.37 4.33 -7.42
C VAL A 103 -3.82 2.87 -7.52
N LEU A 104 -2.85 1.97 -7.39
CA LEU A 104 -3.00 0.52 -7.54
C LEU A 104 -2.66 -0.16 -6.23
N HIS A 105 -3.58 -0.92 -5.67
CA HIS A 105 -3.36 -1.60 -4.40
C HIS A 105 -3.00 -3.08 -4.61
N GLY A 106 -2.12 -3.62 -3.75
CA GLY A 106 -1.71 -5.01 -3.75
C GLY A 106 -0.82 -5.40 -4.93
N LYS A 107 -1.05 -6.60 -5.46
CA LYS A 107 -0.22 -7.22 -6.52
C LYS A 107 -0.15 -6.33 -7.77
N ASN A 108 1.05 -6.22 -8.34
CA ASN A 108 1.43 -5.38 -9.48
C ASN A 108 1.33 -3.86 -9.22
N GLY A 109 0.78 -3.44 -8.07
CA GLY A 109 0.70 -2.03 -7.68
C GLY A 109 1.71 -1.65 -6.60
N GLU A 110 1.83 -2.47 -5.54
CA GLU A 110 2.66 -2.19 -4.37
C GLU A 110 3.91 -3.08 -4.27
N ASP A 111 4.18 -3.94 -5.26
CA ASP A 111 5.24 -4.96 -5.22
C ASP A 111 6.49 -4.61 -6.02
N GLY A 112 6.59 -3.39 -6.55
CA GLY A 112 7.71 -2.93 -7.35
C GLY A 112 7.55 -3.14 -8.86
N THR A 113 6.51 -3.87 -9.31
CA THR A 113 6.34 -4.22 -10.72
C THR A 113 6.03 -3.00 -11.59
N VAL A 114 5.02 -2.21 -11.24
CA VAL A 114 4.68 -0.98 -11.97
C VAL A 114 5.76 0.09 -11.76
N GLN A 115 6.37 0.14 -10.60
CA GLN A 115 7.48 1.04 -10.30
C GLN A 115 8.67 0.78 -11.22
N GLY A 116 9.04 -0.49 -11.43
CA GLY A 116 10.11 -0.86 -12.35
C GLY A 116 9.83 -0.48 -13.79
N LEU A 117 8.59 -0.56 -14.25
CA LEU A 117 8.21 -0.08 -15.58
C LEU A 117 8.40 1.44 -15.69
N CYS A 118 8.01 2.20 -14.67
CA CYS A 118 8.20 3.66 -14.65
C CYS A 118 9.68 4.05 -14.64
N GLU A 119 10.51 3.33 -13.86
CA GLU A 119 11.96 3.55 -13.82
C GLU A 119 12.62 3.27 -15.19
N LEU A 120 12.24 2.17 -15.88
CA LEU A 120 12.71 1.88 -17.24
C LEU A 120 12.33 3.00 -18.21
N ALA A 121 11.09 3.48 -18.12
CA ALA A 121 10.57 4.59 -18.92
C ALA A 121 11.26 5.94 -18.61
N GLY A 122 11.99 6.02 -17.49
CA GLY A 122 12.59 7.25 -16.99
C GLY A 122 11.57 8.28 -16.53
N VAL A 123 10.33 7.86 -16.21
CA VAL A 123 9.24 8.72 -15.76
C VAL A 123 9.17 8.71 -14.25
N PRO A 124 9.18 9.88 -13.58
CA PRO A 124 9.03 9.97 -12.13
C PRO A 124 7.75 9.30 -11.65
N ILE A 125 7.84 8.56 -10.55
CA ILE A 125 6.70 7.93 -9.89
C ILE A 125 6.35 8.69 -8.61
N ILE A 126 5.08 8.93 -8.36
CA ILE A 126 4.58 9.52 -7.13
C ILE A 126 4.39 8.40 -6.11
N GLY A 127 5.34 8.26 -5.19
CA GLY A 127 5.36 7.19 -4.20
C GLY A 127 6.72 6.52 -4.06
N CYS A 128 6.72 5.31 -3.51
CA CYS A 128 7.92 4.51 -3.32
C CYS A 128 8.45 3.95 -4.64
N ASP A 129 9.77 3.75 -4.70
CA ASP A 129 10.46 3.15 -5.83
C ASP A 129 10.29 1.61 -5.89
N THR A 130 10.91 0.99 -6.89
CA THR A 130 10.86 -0.47 -7.12
C THR A 130 11.37 -1.25 -5.93
N LEU A 131 12.53 -0.89 -5.40
CA LEU A 131 13.16 -1.65 -4.31
C LEU A 131 12.36 -1.52 -3.01
N CYS A 132 11.96 -0.32 -2.66
CA CYS A 132 11.16 -0.07 -1.46
C CYS A 132 9.81 -0.81 -1.52
N SER A 133 9.09 -0.69 -2.64
CA SER A 133 7.80 -1.36 -2.83
C SER A 133 7.93 -2.88 -2.69
N ALA A 134 8.93 -3.49 -3.34
CA ALA A 134 9.18 -4.92 -3.23
C ALA A 134 9.57 -5.36 -1.80
N LEU A 135 10.37 -4.56 -1.08
CA LEU A 135 10.75 -4.84 0.31
C LEU A 135 9.56 -4.71 1.27
N CYS A 136 8.73 -3.67 1.11
CA CYS A 136 7.56 -3.46 1.97
C CYS A 136 6.49 -4.54 1.75
N MET A 137 6.35 -5.07 0.53
CA MET A 137 5.45 -6.17 0.22
C MET A 137 5.91 -7.49 0.87
N ASP A 138 7.22 -7.73 0.98
CA ASP A 138 7.81 -8.92 1.58
C ASP A 138 7.92 -8.76 3.11
N LYS A 139 6.92 -9.26 3.84
CA LYS A 139 6.83 -9.13 5.31
C LYS A 139 8.10 -9.61 6.02
N TYR A 140 8.67 -10.74 5.58
CA TYR A 140 9.85 -11.29 6.23
C TYR A 140 11.09 -10.40 6.02
N LYS A 141 11.34 -9.93 4.80
CA LYS A 141 12.47 -9.04 4.51
C LYS A 141 12.31 -7.69 5.18
N ALA A 142 11.09 -7.13 5.18
CA ALA A 142 10.79 -5.89 5.90
C ALA A 142 11.08 -6.04 7.39
N HIS A 143 10.66 -7.14 8.03
CA HIS A 143 10.95 -7.42 9.44
C HIS A 143 12.46 -7.48 9.71
N LEU A 144 13.24 -8.18 8.88
CA LEU A 144 14.71 -8.28 9.06
C LEU A 144 15.39 -6.89 9.01
N ILE A 145 14.99 -6.05 8.06
CA ILE A 145 15.55 -4.71 7.89
C ILE A 145 15.18 -3.83 9.09
N VAL A 146 13.90 -3.83 9.49
CA VAL A 146 13.41 -3.03 10.61
C VAL A 146 14.02 -3.47 11.94
N GLN A 147 14.15 -4.78 12.16
CA GLN A 147 14.81 -5.34 13.33
C GLN A 147 16.28 -4.91 13.43
N SER A 148 16.99 -4.81 12.30
CA SER A 148 18.38 -4.32 12.26
C SER A 148 18.53 -2.87 12.74
N ARG A 149 17.43 -2.12 12.78
CA ARG A 149 17.36 -0.74 13.32
C ARG A 149 16.95 -0.66 14.79
N GLY A 150 16.88 -1.81 15.47
CA GLY A 150 16.53 -1.88 16.88
C GLY A 150 15.04 -1.72 17.20
N ILE A 151 14.16 -1.90 16.21
CA ILE A 151 12.70 -1.94 16.39
C ILE A 151 12.28 -3.40 16.50
N GLU A 152 11.44 -3.72 17.48
CA GLU A 152 10.93 -5.06 17.65
C GLU A 152 10.03 -5.47 16.48
N VAL A 153 10.08 -6.76 16.15
CA VAL A 153 9.22 -7.43 15.16
C VAL A 153 8.64 -8.69 15.78
N PRO A 154 7.51 -9.24 15.30
CA PRO A 154 7.00 -10.51 15.80
C PRO A 154 8.04 -11.62 15.63
N LYS A 155 8.17 -12.52 16.62
CA LYS A 155 8.96 -13.73 16.41
C LYS A 155 8.29 -14.56 15.33
N SER A 156 9.07 -15.04 14.39
CA SER A 156 8.53 -15.70 13.21
C SER A 156 9.38 -16.84 12.69
N VAL A 157 8.74 -17.68 11.89
CA VAL A 157 9.36 -18.74 11.09
C VAL A 157 8.93 -18.56 9.64
N ILE A 158 9.89 -18.67 8.72
CA ILE A 158 9.62 -18.72 7.28
C ILE A 158 9.60 -20.15 6.76
N LEU A 159 8.61 -20.47 5.95
CA LEU A 159 8.49 -21.71 5.21
C LEU A 159 8.60 -21.41 3.72
N LYS A 160 9.43 -22.20 3.01
CA LYS A 160 9.61 -22.12 1.54
C LYS A 160 8.97 -23.30 0.81
N GLU A 161 8.46 -24.25 1.57
CA GLU A 161 7.76 -25.43 1.12
C GLU A 161 6.79 -25.90 2.20
N CYS A 162 5.75 -26.61 1.81
CA CYS A 162 4.84 -27.24 2.76
C CYS A 162 5.55 -28.42 3.41
N LEU A 163 5.72 -28.36 4.73
CA LEU A 163 6.36 -29.41 5.53
C LEU A 163 5.32 -30.41 6.00
N ASP A 164 5.74 -31.65 6.27
CA ASP A 164 4.90 -32.55 7.05
C ASP A 164 4.67 -32.01 8.48
N GLU A 165 3.65 -32.53 9.12
CA GLU A 165 3.16 -32.02 10.41
C GLU A 165 4.24 -32.10 11.52
N ALA A 166 5.01 -33.19 11.55
CA ALA A 166 6.05 -33.39 12.55
C ALA A 166 7.22 -32.41 12.40
N LEU A 167 7.65 -32.15 11.17
CA LEU A 167 8.68 -31.17 10.86
C LEU A 167 8.18 -29.74 11.10
N LEU A 168 6.93 -29.46 10.77
CA LEU A 168 6.30 -28.17 11.02
C LEU A 168 6.30 -27.85 12.53
N TYR A 169 5.83 -28.78 13.38
CA TYR A 169 5.82 -28.58 14.84
C TYR A 169 7.23 -28.43 15.41
N LYS A 170 8.21 -29.17 14.89
CA LYS A 170 9.62 -29.01 15.29
C LYS A 170 10.15 -27.62 14.94
N LYS A 171 9.76 -27.09 13.80
CA LYS A 171 10.25 -25.78 13.31
C LYS A 171 9.69 -24.61 14.12
N ILE A 172 8.44 -24.69 14.58
CA ILE A 172 7.75 -23.62 15.34
C ILE A 172 7.88 -23.78 16.87
N LYS A 173 8.63 -24.75 17.38
CA LYS A 173 8.67 -25.14 18.80
C LYS A 173 8.97 -24.01 19.79
N TYR A 174 9.58 -22.90 19.29
CA TYR A 174 9.95 -21.73 20.09
C TYR A 174 8.96 -20.55 19.93
N LEU A 175 7.91 -20.73 19.14
CA LEU A 175 6.81 -19.77 19.02
C LEU A 175 5.70 -20.11 20.00
N ASN A 176 5.08 -19.10 20.57
CA ASN A 176 3.96 -19.23 21.51
C ASN A 176 2.62 -19.01 20.79
N MET A 177 1.64 -19.86 21.11
CA MET A 177 0.26 -19.68 20.62
C MET A 177 -0.40 -18.46 21.30
N PRO A 178 -1.34 -17.79 20.63
CA PRO A 178 -1.81 -18.06 19.27
C PRO A 178 -0.83 -17.56 18.21
N LEU A 179 -0.92 -18.13 16.99
CA LEU A 179 -0.04 -17.79 15.86
C LEU A 179 -0.84 -17.20 14.71
N PHE A 180 -0.18 -16.37 13.92
CA PHE A 180 -0.68 -15.95 12.61
C PHE A 180 0.11 -16.65 11.51
N VAL A 181 -0.59 -17.32 10.61
CA VAL A 181 -0.04 -17.91 9.40
C VAL A 181 -0.42 -17.01 8.22
N LYS A 182 0.58 -16.55 7.47
CA LYS A 182 0.38 -15.53 6.43
C LYS A 182 1.20 -15.89 5.18
N PRO A 183 0.68 -15.66 3.96
CA PRO A 183 1.51 -15.54 2.78
C PRO A 183 2.50 -14.38 2.96
N VAL A 184 3.75 -14.53 2.52
CA VAL A 184 4.78 -13.48 2.73
C VAL A 184 4.47 -12.22 1.94
N LYS A 185 4.05 -12.37 0.68
CA LYS A 185 3.84 -11.28 -0.30
C LYS A 185 2.37 -11.11 -0.69
N SER A 186 1.48 -11.12 0.29
CA SER A 186 0.06 -10.89 0.07
C SER A 186 -0.41 -9.64 0.82
N GLY A 187 -1.22 -8.82 0.15
CA GLY A 187 -1.90 -7.67 0.74
C GLY A 187 -3.28 -8.01 1.29
N SER A 188 -3.95 -7.01 1.87
CA SER A 188 -5.37 -7.05 2.29
C SER A 188 -5.78 -8.23 3.16
N SER A 189 -4.88 -8.78 3.94
CA SER A 189 -5.15 -9.92 4.84
C SER A 189 -5.65 -11.19 4.14
N PHE A 190 -5.48 -11.33 2.81
CA PHE A 190 -5.81 -12.57 2.10
C PHE A 190 -4.89 -13.72 2.47
N GLY A 191 -5.48 -14.89 2.75
CA GLY A 191 -4.73 -16.08 3.13
C GLY A 191 -4.14 -16.02 4.55
N ILE A 192 -4.52 -15.04 5.37
CA ILE A 192 -4.09 -14.94 6.77
C ILE A 192 -5.04 -15.76 7.65
N THR A 193 -4.47 -16.61 8.49
CA THR A 193 -5.21 -17.41 9.46
C THR A 193 -4.64 -17.18 10.86
N LYS A 194 -5.51 -16.83 11.82
CA LYS A 194 -5.18 -16.84 13.25
C LYS A 194 -5.40 -18.25 13.80
N VAL A 195 -4.34 -18.92 14.18
CA VAL A 195 -4.32 -20.28 14.69
C VAL A 195 -4.35 -20.24 16.22
N GLN A 196 -5.41 -20.77 16.79
CA GLN A 196 -5.60 -20.82 18.25
C GLN A 196 -5.01 -22.12 18.86
N GLN A 197 -5.09 -23.23 18.10
CA GLN A 197 -4.67 -24.56 18.53
C GLN A 197 -3.76 -25.18 17.50
N LYS A 198 -2.83 -26.04 17.95
CA LYS A 198 -1.81 -26.65 17.07
C LYS A 198 -2.41 -27.45 15.89
N GLU A 199 -3.54 -28.07 16.12
CA GLU A 199 -4.26 -28.92 15.17
C GLU A 199 -4.71 -28.14 13.92
N GLU A 200 -4.92 -26.83 14.07
CA GLU A 200 -5.34 -25.94 12.98
C GLU A 200 -4.17 -25.53 12.09
N LEU A 201 -2.92 -25.66 12.59
CA LEU A 201 -1.75 -25.05 11.98
C LEU A 201 -1.47 -25.58 10.57
N PHE A 202 -1.56 -26.90 10.38
CA PHE A 202 -1.25 -27.53 9.10
C PHE A 202 -2.16 -27.01 8.00
N GLN A 203 -3.48 -26.97 8.24
CA GLN A 203 -4.46 -26.46 7.27
C GLN A 203 -4.23 -24.98 6.99
N ALA A 204 -3.89 -24.17 8.00
CA ALA A 204 -3.57 -22.77 7.83
C ALA A 204 -2.35 -22.56 6.93
N VAL A 205 -1.32 -23.39 7.06
CA VAL A 205 -0.12 -23.35 6.22
C VAL A 205 -0.44 -23.75 4.79
N GLU A 206 -1.21 -24.82 4.58
CA GLU A 206 -1.64 -25.22 3.23
C GLU A 206 -2.42 -24.11 2.55
N LEU A 207 -3.37 -23.49 3.27
CA LEU A 207 -4.15 -22.35 2.75
C LEU A 207 -3.22 -21.19 2.35
N ALA A 208 -2.28 -20.81 3.18
CA ALA A 208 -1.36 -19.71 2.88
C ALA A 208 -0.49 -20.00 1.65
N PHE A 209 -0.05 -21.25 1.44
CA PHE A 209 0.69 -21.66 0.23
C PHE A 209 -0.15 -21.62 -1.06
N THR A 210 -1.48 -21.56 -0.98
CA THR A 210 -2.30 -21.32 -2.20
C THR A 210 -2.18 -19.87 -2.71
N HIS A 211 -1.67 -18.95 -1.88
CA HIS A 211 -1.58 -17.52 -2.19
C HIS A 211 -0.15 -17.04 -2.46
N ASP A 212 0.89 -17.72 -1.92
CA ASP A 212 2.29 -17.38 -2.13
C ASP A 212 3.16 -18.64 -2.05
N ASN A 213 4.34 -18.60 -2.64
CA ASN A 213 5.36 -19.67 -2.56
C ASN A 213 6.19 -19.62 -1.26
N GLU A 214 5.99 -18.62 -0.42
CA GLU A 214 6.61 -18.48 0.90
C GLU A 214 5.54 -18.14 1.95
N VAL A 215 5.60 -18.78 3.11
CA VAL A 215 4.67 -18.58 4.22
C VAL A 215 5.43 -18.15 5.47
N ILE A 216 4.95 -17.13 6.15
CA ILE A 216 5.46 -16.70 7.45
C ILE A 216 4.48 -17.10 8.56
N ILE A 217 5.02 -17.69 9.65
CA ILE A 217 4.28 -18.00 10.86
C ILE A 217 4.81 -17.10 11.96
N GLU A 218 3.94 -16.31 12.57
CA GLU A 218 4.30 -15.26 13.54
C GLU A 218 3.56 -15.43 14.86
N GLU A 219 4.22 -15.08 15.97
CA GLU A 219 3.53 -14.93 17.27
C GLU A 219 2.50 -13.80 17.19
N ASN A 220 1.34 -14.02 17.82
CA ASN A 220 0.37 -12.94 18.01
C ASN A 220 0.95 -11.87 18.95
N ILE A 221 0.84 -10.61 18.54
CA ILE A 221 1.22 -9.49 19.40
C ILE A 221 -0.04 -8.99 20.12
N GLU A 222 -0.04 -9.12 21.45
CA GLU A 222 -1.08 -8.54 22.29
C GLU A 222 -0.85 -7.04 22.43
N GLY A 223 -1.79 -6.23 21.92
CA GLY A 223 -1.69 -4.77 21.92
C GLY A 223 -2.67 -4.13 20.96
N PHE A 224 -2.55 -2.82 20.83
CA PHE A 224 -3.36 -2.03 19.90
C PHE A 224 -2.62 -1.89 18.57
N GLU A 225 -3.34 -2.06 17.44
CA GLU A 225 -2.79 -1.71 16.14
C GLU A 225 -2.84 -0.20 15.96
N MET A 226 -1.69 0.38 15.63
CA MET A 226 -1.49 1.82 15.46
C MET A 226 -0.99 2.08 14.05
N GLY A 227 -1.45 3.15 13.43
CA GLY A 227 -0.93 3.61 12.15
C GLY A 227 -0.33 4.99 12.23
N CYS A 228 0.61 5.28 11.34
CA CYS A 228 1.22 6.60 11.18
C CYS A 228 1.44 6.92 9.69
N ALA A 229 0.82 7.99 9.20
CA ALA A 229 1.05 8.48 7.84
C ALA A 229 2.34 9.27 7.78
N ILE A 230 3.17 8.98 6.75
CA ILE A 230 4.37 9.75 6.46
C ILE A 230 4.31 10.22 5.02
N LEU A 231 4.65 11.48 4.78
CA LEU A 231 4.70 12.13 3.48
C LEU A 231 6.02 12.85 3.31
N GLY A 232 6.68 12.68 2.17
CA GLY A 232 7.90 13.38 1.80
C GLY A 232 9.10 12.47 1.61
N ASN A 233 10.19 13.07 1.12
CA ASN A 233 11.48 12.42 0.86
C ASN A 233 12.51 12.81 1.94
N HIS A 234 13.16 13.96 1.79
CA HIS A 234 14.15 14.47 2.75
C HIS A 234 13.49 15.09 3.98
N LYS A 235 12.51 15.97 3.76
CA LYS A 235 11.65 16.52 4.82
C LYS A 235 10.40 15.67 4.92
N LEU A 236 10.17 15.13 6.11
CA LEU A 236 9.02 14.29 6.38
C LEU A 236 7.92 15.08 7.08
N ILE A 237 6.72 15.04 6.55
CA ILE A 237 5.49 15.43 7.22
C ILE A 237 4.91 14.17 7.85
N ILE A 238 4.63 14.22 9.15
CA ILE A 238 4.19 13.07 9.93
C ILE A 238 2.77 13.36 10.42
N GLY A 239 1.82 12.56 9.98
CA GLY A 239 0.42 12.66 10.38
C GLY A 239 0.18 12.37 11.85
N GLU A 240 -1.05 12.54 12.31
CA GLU A 240 -1.45 12.01 13.62
C GLU A 240 -1.39 10.48 13.60
N ALA A 241 -1.04 9.89 14.74
CA ALA A 241 -1.17 8.46 14.91
C ALA A 241 -2.64 8.11 15.11
N ASP A 242 -3.11 7.06 14.45
CA ASP A 242 -4.43 6.48 14.70
C ASP A 242 -4.31 5.16 15.48
N GLU A 243 -5.44 4.72 16.01
CA GLU A 243 -5.60 3.47 16.75
C GLU A 243 -6.78 2.70 16.19
N ILE A 244 -6.58 1.41 15.93
CA ILE A 244 -7.67 0.49 15.57
C ILE A 244 -8.16 -0.22 16.83
N GLU A 245 -9.40 0.04 17.21
CA GLU A 245 -10.11 -0.69 18.25
C GLU A 245 -10.91 -1.83 17.61
N LEU A 246 -10.56 -3.05 17.95
CA LEU A 246 -11.26 -4.26 17.51
C LEU A 246 -12.21 -4.73 18.62
N SER A 247 -13.49 -4.97 18.29
CA SER A 247 -14.42 -5.57 19.23
C SER A 247 -14.22 -7.09 19.33
N GLN A 248 -13.78 -7.75 18.25
CA GLN A 248 -13.46 -9.18 18.18
C GLN A 248 -12.50 -9.48 17.03
N GLY A 249 -11.71 -10.56 17.14
CA GLY A 249 -10.91 -11.09 16.05
C GLY A 249 -9.61 -10.33 15.72
N PHE A 250 -9.37 -10.11 14.46
CA PHE A 250 -8.26 -9.30 13.92
C PHE A 250 -8.79 -8.42 12.77
N PHE A 251 -8.03 -7.40 12.38
CA PHE A 251 -8.41 -6.44 11.35
C PHE A 251 -8.26 -7.08 9.97
N ASP A 252 -9.26 -7.88 9.59
CA ASP A 252 -9.30 -8.61 8.31
C ASP A 252 -9.73 -7.71 7.13
N TYR A 253 -9.82 -8.31 5.94
CA TYR A 253 -10.26 -7.61 4.72
C TYR A 253 -11.62 -6.94 4.89
N THR A 254 -12.59 -7.66 5.47
CA THR A 254 -13.97 -7.15 5.66
C THR A 254 -13.95 -5.94 6.59
N GLU A 255 -13.24 -6.03 7.71
CA GLU A 255 -13.13 -4.94 8.68
C GLU A 255 -12.38 -3.73 8.12
N LYS A 256 -11.32 -3.93 7.30
CA LYS A 256 -10.57 -2.82 6.66
C LYS A 256 -11.46 -1.91 5.80
N TYR A 257 -12.52 -2.46 5.19
CA TYR A 257 -13.38 -1.71 4.27
C TYR A 257 -14.81 -1.48 4.74
N THR A 258 -15.30 -2.18 5.77
CA THR A 258 -16.67 -2.03 6.27
C THR A 258 -16.78 -1.43 7.66
N LEU A 259 -15.73 -1.55 8.49
CA LEU A 259 -15.67 -1.09 9.89
C LEU A 259 -16.89 -1.53 10.71
N LYS A 260 -17.38 -2.76 10.48
CA LYS A 260 -18.61 -3.26 11.13
C LYS A 260 -18.41 -3.54 12.62
N SER A 261 -17.23 -4.06 12.99
CA SER A 261 -16.88 -4.43 14.37
C SER A 261 -15.64 -3.72 14.88
N SER A 262 -15.07 -2.80 14.08
CA SER A 262 -13.88 -2.01 14.43
C SER A 262 -14.17 -0.52 14.43
N LYS A 263 -13.40 0.23 15.24
CA LYS A 263 -13.42 1.70 15.25
C LYS A 263 -12.00 2.23 15.07
N ILE A 264 -11.87 3.29 14.30
CA ILE A 264 -10.62 4.02 14.15
C ILE A 264 -10.71 5.27 14.99
N HIS A 265 -9.77 5.41 15.93
CA HIS A 265 -9.61 6.61 16.75
C HIS A 265 -8.46 7.43 16.20
N MET A 266 -8.73 8.67 15.80
CA MET A 266 -7.74 9.60 15.29
C MET A 266 -8.03 11.00 15.86
N PRO A 267 -7.12 11.56 16.67
CA PRO A 267 -5.88 10.94 17.13
C PRO A 267 -6.10 9.72 18.05
N ALA A 268 -5.09 8.86 18.11
CA ALA A 268 -5.09 7.68 18.98
C ALA A 268 -5.26 8.05 20.46
N ARG A 269 -5.89 7.17 21.25
CA ARG A 269 -6.20 7.36 22.68
C ARG A 269 -4.99 7.02 23.57
N ILE A 270 -3.83 7.61 23.28
CA ILE A 270 -2.57 7.35 23.97
C ILE A 270 -1.94 8.63 24.52
N PRO A 271 -1.05 8.56 25.52
CA PRO A 271 -0.31 9.72 26.02
C PRO A 271 0.56 10.37 24.94
N ASN A 272 0.75 11.69 25.01
CA ASN A 272 1.50 12.47 24.02
C ASN A 272 2.95 12.01 23.83
N ASP A 273 3.62 11.55 24.88
CA ASP A 273 4.97 11.00 24.83
C ASP A 273 5.01 9.69 24.03
N MET A 274 3.99 8.83 24.19
CA MET A 274 3.85 7.62 23.43
C MET A 274 3.56 7.91 21.95
N ALA A 275 2.68 8.87 21.66
CA ALA A 275 2.44 9.31 20.28
C ALA A 275 3.73 9.81 19.61
N LYS A 276 4.57 10.57 20.32
CA LYS A 276 5.89 10.99 19.82
C LYS A 276 6.82 9.82 19.57
N ARG A 277 6.83 8.79 20.42
CA ARG A 277 7.62 7.58 20.24
C ARG A 277 7.17 6.79 19.00
N ILE A 278 5.86 6.61 18.79
CA ILE A 278 5.31 5.95 17.60
C ILE A 278 5.69 6.71 16.34
N LYS A 279 5.49 8.02 16.30
CA LYS A 279 5.88 8.87 15.16
C LYS A 279 7.37 8.77 14.84
N LYS A 280 8.23 8.75 15.90
CA LYS A 280 9.69 8.56 15.72
C LYS A 280 10.03 7.17 15.16
N SER A 281 9.40 6.10 15.70
CA SER A 281 9.59 4.73 15.20
C SER A 281 9.13 4.60 13.75
N ALA A 282 7.97 5.18 13.40
CA ALA A 282 7.47 5.19 12.04
C ALA A 282 8.44 5.88 11.05
N CYS A 283 9.04 7.02 11.44
CA CYS A 283 10.08 7.67 10.63
C CYS A 283 11.33 6.80 10.48
N THR A 284 11.73 6.07 11.53
CA THR A 284 12.87 5.16 11.48
C THR A 284 12.60 4.01 10.51
N ILE A 285 11.39 3.42 10.59
CA ILE A 285 10.94 2.35 9.69
C ILE A 285 10.89 2.83 8.24
N TYR A 286 10.23 3.97 7.99
CA TYR A 286 10.13 4.60 6.67
C TYR A 286 11.50 4.76 6.00
N ARG A 287 12.47 5.32 6.73
CA ARG A 287 13.84 5.50 6.24
C ARG A 287 14.59 4.18 6.08
N ALA A 288 14.40 3.23 6.99
CA ALA A 288 15.08 1.94 6.95
C ALA A 288 14.70 1.12 5.71
N LEU A 289 13.42 1.19 5.32
CA LEU A 289 12.90 0.51 4.13
C LEU A 289 13.08 1.30 2.83
N GLY A 290 13.66 2.52 2.90
CA GLY A 290 13.90 3.36 1.73
C GLY A 290 12.64 4.00 1.16
N CYS A 291 11.59 4.19 1.96
CA CYS A 291 10.34 4.80 1.49
C CYS A 291 10.55 6.23 1.00
N SER A 292 9.79 6.59 -0.02
CA SER A 292 9.74 7.92 -0.63
C SER A 292 8.30 8.31 -0.99
N GLY A 293 8.05 9.59 -1.19
CA GLY A 293 6.73 10.13 -1.49
C GLY A 293 5.78 9.97 -0.33
N PHE A 294 5.23 8.78 -0.11
CA PHE A 294 4.29 8.50 0.96
C PHE A 294 4.22 7.04 1.35
N ALA A 295 3.88 6.79 2.61
CA ALA A 295 3.52 5.45 3.11
C ALA A 295 2.77 5.56 4.43
N ARG A 296 2.01 4.52 4.79
CA ARG A 296 1.47 4.31 6.13
C ARG A 296 2.26 3.19 6.81
N VAL A 297 2.85 3.53 7.94
CA VAL A 297 3.57 2.57 8.79
C VAL A 297 2.60 2.08 9.85
N ASP A 298 2.39 0.77 9.90
CA ASP A 298 1.52 0.13 10.88
C ASP A 298 2.36 -0.65 11.90
N VAL A 299 2.07 -0.44 13.18
CA VAL A 299 2.78 -1.03 14.34
C VAL A 299 1.79 -1.52 15.38
N PHE A 300 2.22 -2.43 16.24
CA PHE A 300 1.49 -2.76 17.46
C PHE A 300 2.09 -2.02 18.66
N LEU A 301 1.24 -1.52 19.56
CA LEU A 301 1.61 -0.96 20.83
C LEU A 301 1.20 -1.93 21.96
N LYS A 302 2.19 -2.54 22.62
CA LYS A 302 1.96 -3.44 23.76
C LYS A 302 1.64 -2.67 25.03
N ALA A 303 1.05 -3.34 26.01
CA ALA A 303 0.69 -2.75 27.29
C ALA A 303 1.90 -2.21 28.09
N ASP A 304 3.08 -2.78 27.88
CA ASP A 304 4.34 -2.32 28.49
C ASP A 304 4.97 -1.11 27.78
N GLY A 305 4.30 -0.60 26.71
CA GLY A 305 4.78 0.50 25.91
C GLY A 305 5.80 0.12 24.83
N THR A 306 6.02 -1.17 24.59
CA THR A 306 6.85 -1.66 23.50
C THR A 306 6.15 -1.46 22.15
N ILE A 307 6.88 -0.94 21.16
CA ILE A 307 6.40 -0.75 19.79
C ILE A 307 6.96 -1.89 18.94
N VAL A 308 6.06 -2.66 18.31
CA VAL A 308 6.40 -3.80 17.46
C VAL A 308 5.97 -3.49 16.03
N PHE A 309 6.87 -3.60 15.07
CA PHE A 309 6.56 -3.35 13.66
C PHE A 309 5.61 -4.42 13.11
N ASN A 310 4.62 -4.00 12.33
CA ASN A 310 3.71 -4.88 11.60
C ASN A 310 4.01 -4.85 10.09
N GLU A 311 3.65 -3.77 9.41
CA GLU A 311 3.82 -3.63 7.96
C GLU A 311 3.95 -2.16 7.53
N VAL A 312 4.35 -1.95 6.26
CA VAL A 312 4.28 -0.64 5.58
C VAL A 312 3.41 -0.78 4.35
N ASN A 313 2.43 0.10 4.21
CA ASN A 313 1.61 0.23 3.02
C ASN A 313 2.15 1.37 2.16
N THR A 314 2.73 1.05 1.01
CA THR A 314 3.39 2.02 0.13
C THR A 314 2.41 2.77 -0.76
N ILE A 315 1.20 2.23 -0.98
CA ILE A 315 0.08 2.91 -1.64
C ILE A 315 -1.17 2.74 -0.74
N PRO A 316 -1.25 3.45 0.40
CA PRO A 316 -2.41 3.37 1.28
C PRO A 316 -3.66 3.91 0.58
N GLY A 317 -4.84 3.45 0.99
CA GLY A 317 -6.11 3.94 0.46
C GLY A 317 -6.25 5.45 0.55
N PHE A 318 -6.87 6.07 -0.46
CA PHE A 318 -6.94 7.53 -0.63
C PHE A 318 -8.38 8.05 -0.80
N THR A 319 -9.34 7.43 -0.11
CA THR A 319 -10.72 7.94 -0.03
C THR A 319 -10.88 8.90 1.17
N SER A 320 -11.99 9.62 1.24
CA SER A 320 -12.32 10.49 2.38
C SER A 320 -12.34 9.77 3.73
N HIS A 321 -12.58 8.46 3.73
CA HIS A 321 -12.62 7.61 4.92
C HIS A 321 -11.33 6.83 5.17
N SER A 322 -10.36 6.91 4.26
CA SER A 322 -9.09 6.19 4.39
C SER A 322 -8.23 6.75 5.51
N ARG A 323 -7.53 5.85 6.22
CA ARG A 323 -6.69 6.19 7.38
C ARG A 323 -5.60 7.21 7.01
N TYR A 324 -4.85 6.99 5.93
CA TYR A 324 -3.72 7.81 5.53
C TYR A 324 -4.06 9.30 5.38
N PRO A 325 -5.01 9.72 4.52
CA PRO A 325 -5.34 11.14 4.39
C PRO A 325 -5.95 11.72 5.68
N ASN A 326 -6.69 10.93 6.46
CA ASN A 326 -7.27 11.41 7.72
C ASN A 326 -6.20 11.68 8.79
N MET A 327 -5.13 10.90 8.86
CA MET A 327 -3.98 11.18 9.75
C MET A 327 -3.29 12.51 9.40
N LEU A 328 -3.17 12.85 8.13
CA LEU A 328 -2.60 14.13 7.68
C LEU A 328 -3.58 15.30 7.89
N LYS A 329 -4.88 15.08 7.70
CA LYS A 329 -5.91 16.07 8.08
C LYS A 329 -5.88 16.35 9.58
N GLY A 330 -5.56 15.36 10.42
CA GLY A 330 -5.41 15.51 11.87
C GLY A 330 -4.34 16.53 12.28
N ILE A 331 -3.34 16.77 11.45
CA ILE A 331 -2.32 17.82 11.65
C ILE A 331 -2.65 19.14 10.93
N GLY A 332 -3.85 19.26 10.38
CA GLY A 332 -4.36 20.50 9.75
C GLY A 332 -4.18 20.60 8.24
N MET A 333 -3.66 19.56 7.55
CA MET A 333 -3.56 19.58 6.08
C MET A 333 -4.92 19.38 5.43
N LYS A 334 -5.20 20.13 4.36
CA LYS A 334 -6.35 19.87 3.49
C LYS A 334 -6.05 18.72 2.53
N PHE A 335 -7.09 18.08 2.03
CA PHE A 335 -6.93 16.95 1.12
C PHE A 335 -6.19 17.32 -0.17
N GLU A 336 -6.53 18.48 -0.73
CA GLU A 336 -5.88 19.05 -1.91
C GLU A 336 -4.38 19.34 -1.67
N GLU A 337 -4.04 19.83 -0.47
CA GLU A 337 -2.65 20.10 -0.08
C GLU A 337 -1.84 18.80 0.04
N ILE A 338 -2.47 17.72 0.52
CA ILE A 338 -1.83 16.39 0.58
C ILE A 338 -1.49 15.92 -0.83
N ILE A 339 -2.45 15.98 -1.77
CA ILE A 339 -2.24 15.56 -3.15
C ILE A 339 -1.18 16.43 -3.84
N GLU A 340 -1.26 17.75 -3.66
CA GLU A 340 -0.29 18.69 -4.22
C GLU A 340 1.13 18.37 -3.73
N GLN A 341 1.29 18.16 -2.42
CA GLN A 341 2.58 17.81 -1.84
C GLN A 341 3.11 16.48 -2.39
N LEU A 342 2.25 15.47 -2.57
CA LEU A 342 2.64 14.19 -3.16
C LEU A 342 3.16 14.36 -4.59
N ILE A 343 2.46 15.12 -5.42
CA ILE A 343 2.89 15.38 -6.80
C ILE A 343 4.25 16.08 -6.81
N ARG A 344 4.46 17.07 -5.94
CA ARG A 344 5.72 17.80 -5.83
C ARG A 344 6.90 16.92 -5.43
N THR A 345 6.70 15.93 -4.56
CA THR A 345 7.80 15.00 -4.18
C THR A 345 8.41 14.27 -5.37
N ALA A 346 7.62 14.02 -6.42
CA ALA A 346 8.09 13.33 -7.62
C ALA A 346 8.55 14.30 -8.72
N VAL A 347 7.83 15.42 -8.89
CA VAL A 347 8.04 16.31 -10.04
C VAL A 347 9.15 17.33 -9.78
N ASP A 348 9.27 17.80 -8.55
CA ASP A 348 10.25 18.84 -8.17
C ASP A 348 11.46 18.25 -7.42
N ASN A 349 11.51 16.92 -7.17
CA ASN A 349 12.53 16.23 -6.38
C ASN A 349 12.71 16.81 -4.95
N GLU A 350 11.64 17.30 -4.34
CA GLU A 350 11.63 17.88 -2.98
C GLU A 350 11.53 16.84 -1.85
#